data_58d6e334a659dca5006679e9144d5f4d
#
_entry.id   58d6e334a659dca5006679e9144d5f4d
#
_cell.length_a   1.000
_cell.length_b   1.000
_cell.length_c   1.000
_cell.angle_alpha   90.00
_cell.angle_beta   90.00
_cell.angle_gamma   90.00
#
_symmetry.space_group_name_H-M   'P 1'
#
loop_
_entity.id
_entity.type
_entity.pdbx_description
1 polymer ?
#
loop_
_entity_poly.entity_id
_entity_poly.type
_entity_poly.pdbx_seq_one_letter_code
_entity_poly.pdbx_strand_id
1 'polypeptide(L)'
;MAQILGKPDFGSEDFLTAHVEDILAFYEPVAFDKDGGFFQHFLDDGTVYDRETRHLVSSTRFVFNYANAFLQTGRAHYRDWAAHGLRYLETHHRTDAGHFLWQRTGDEIDDGRAMAYGHSFVILAASWAHRAGIEGAADLLAGTWDYMESHFFEPAHTAYACLLY
;
A
#
# COMPACT_ATOMS: atom_id res chain seq x y z
N MET A 1 -23.19 25.81 28.88
CA MET A 1 -22.23 24.85 29.46
C MET A 1 -21.88 23.84 28.40
N ALA A 2 -20.67 23.88 27.82
CA ALA A 2 -20.22 22.86 26.91
C ALA A 2 -20.05 21.57 27.74
N GLN A 3 -20.79 20.52 27.40
CA GLN A 3 -20.50 19.18 27.91
C GLN A 3 -19.07 18.84 27.52
N ILE A 4 -18.19 18.66 28.48
CA ILE A 4 -16.89 18.03 28.27
C ILE A 4 -17.25 16.57 27.97
N LEU A 5 -17.34 16.25 26.67
CA LEU A 5 -17.41 14.86 26.22
C LEU A 5 -16.20 14.16 26.82
N GLY A 6 -16.45 13.08 27.59
CA GLY A 6 -15.39 12.30 28.19
C GLY A 6 -14.39 11.85 27.12
N LYS A 7 -13.11 11.75 27.48
CA LYS A 7 -12.06 11.28 26.59
C LYS A 7 -12.47 9.89 26.04
N PRO A 8 -12.42 9.67 24.70
CA PRO A 8 -12.73 8.37 24.12
C PRO A 8 -11.85 7.27 24.71
N ASP A 9 -12.40 6.08 24.86
CA ASP A 9 -11.58 4.90 25.11
C ASP A 9 -10.94 4.43 23.79
N PHE A 10 -9.76 4.92 23.52
CA PHE A 10 -8.99 4.63 22.30
C PHE A 10 -8.62 3.16 22.13
N GLY A 11 -8.75 2.34 23.17
CA GLY A 11 -8.48 0.90 23.14
C GLY A 11 -9.73 0.04 22.98
N SER A 12 -10.92 0.63 23.00
CA SER A 12 -12.15 -0.14 22.82
C SER A 12 -12.34 -0.61 21.38
N GLU A 13 -12.88 -1.78 21.19
CA GLU A 13 -13.20 -2.35 19.88
C GLU A 13 -14.15 -1.44 19.09
N ASP A 14 -15.17 -0.89 19.76
CA ASP A 14 -16.15 0.00 19.14
C ASP A 14 -15.47 1.27 18.62
N PHE A 15 -14.56 1.89 19.40
CA PHE A 15 -13.84 3.06 18.94
C PHE A 15 -12.92 2.75 17.75
N LEU A 16 -12.16 1.65 17.83
CA LEU A 16 -11.24 1.27 16.76
C LEU A 16 -11.99 0.93 15.46
N THR A 17 -13.12 0.22 15.58
CA THR A 17 -13.96 -0.09 14.41
C THR A 17 -14.54 1.17 13.78
N ALA A 18 -15.11 2.07 14.57
CA ALA A 18 -15.64 3.33 14.06
C ALA A 18 -14.56 4.19 13.41
N HIS A 19 -13.36 4.24 14.00
CA HIS A 19 -12.25 5.00 13.45
C HIS A 19 -11.74 4.43 12.12
N VAL A 20 -11.69 3.11 11.96
CA VAL A 20 -11.36 2.45 10.67
C VAL A 20 -12.41 2.78 9.61
N GLU A 21 -13.70 2.71 9.95
CA GLU A 21 -14.79 3.07 9.02
C GLU A 21 -14.71 4.56 8.61
N ASP A 22 -14.40 5.48 9.52
CA ASP A 22 -14.21 6.90 9.22
C ASP A 22 -13.04 7.13 8.25
N ILE A 23 -11.91 6.43 8.44
CA ILE A 23 -10.76 6.48 7.53
C ILE A 23 -11.14 5.95 6.14
N LEU A 24 -11.80 4.80 6.07
CA LEU A 24 -12.25 4.24 4.80
C LEU A 24 -13.21 5.19 4.08
N ALA A 25 -14.18 5.76 4.80
CA ALA A 25 -15.14 6.71 4.25
C ALA A 25 -14.50 7.99 3.69
N PHE A 26 -13.36 8.43 4.25
CA PHE A 26 -12.60 9.56 3.71
C PHE A 26 -11.98 9.23 2.35
N TYR A 27 -11.40 8.03 2.19
CA TYR A 27 -10.69 7.66 0.96
C TYR A 27 -11.56 7.05 -0.12
N GLU A 28 -12.65 6.35 0.24
CA GLU A 28 -13.50 5.62 -0.73
C GLU A 28 -13.95 6.43 -1.95
N PRO A 29 -14.46 7.65 -1.79
CA PRO A 29 -15.01 8.37 -2.94
C PRO A 29 -13.93 8.96 -3.86
N VAL A 30 -12.69 9.09 -3.40
CA VAL A 30 -11.69 9.95 -4.06
C VAL A 30 -10.37 9.27 -4.36
N ALA A 31 -9.98 8.22 -3.64
CA ALA A 31 -8.65 7.63 -3.76
C ALA A 31 -8.49 6.73 -4.98
N PHE A 32 -9.57 6.09 -5.44
CA PHE A 32 -9.49 5.12 -6.54
C PHE A 32 -9.25 5.83 -7.88
N ASP A 33 -8.13 5.51 -8.53
CA ASP A 33 -7.84 5.92 -9.88
C ASP A 33 -7.95 4.70 -10.82
N LYS A 34 -8.96 4.69 -11.68
CA LYS A 34 -9.24 3.55 -12.58
C LYS A 34 -8.10 3.24 -13.56
N ASP A 35 -7.29 4.24 -13.87
CA ASP A 35 -6.21 4.15 -14.86
C ASP A 35 -4.82 4.08 -14.20
N GLY A 36 -4.68 4.47 -12.91
CA GLY A 36 -3.39 4.72 -12.29
C GLY A 36 -3.23 4.25 -10.83
N GLY A 37 -3.90 3.22 -10.38
CA GLY A 37 -3.80 2.73 -8.99
C GLY A 37 -4.61 3.59 -8.03
N PHE A 38 -3.93 4.39 -7.19
CA PHE A 38 -4.61 5.24 -6.20
C PHE A 38 -4.00 6.64 -6.17
N PHE A 39 -4.85 7.66 -6.06
CA PHE A 39 -4.39 8.99 -5.69
C PHE A 39 -3.86 8.98 -4.26
N GLN A 40 -2.84 9.80 -3.98
CA GLN A 40 -2.08 9.72 -2.72
C GLN A 40 -1.97 11.07 -2.02
N HIS A 41 -2.30 12.15 -2.69
CA HIS A 41 -2.08 13.51 -2.23
C HIS A 41 -3.42 14.25 -2.08
N PHE A 42 -3.87 14.39 -0.83
CA PHE A 42 -5.17 14.95 -0.49
C PHE A 42 -5.03 16.16 0.43
N LEU A 43 -5.93 17.12 0.28
CA LEU A 43 -6.21 18.11 1.30
C LEU A 43 -7.12 17.48 2.38
N ASP A 44 -7.27 18.18 3.51
CA ASP A 44 -8.07 17.71 4.65
C ASP A 44 -9.57 17.54 4.31
N ASP A 45 -10.04 18.20 3.24
CA ASP A 45 -11.41 18.08 2.72
C ASP A 45 -11.59 16.93 1.71
N GLY A 46 -10.54 16.14 1.46
CA GLY A 46 -10.52 15.04 0.49
C GLY A 46 -10.22 15.46 -0.95
N THR A 47 -9.96 16.76 -1.21
CA THR A 47 -9.58 17.22 -2.56
C THR A 47 -8.22 16.65 -2.96
N VAL A 48 -8.16 15.96 -4.09
CA VAL A 48 -6.91 15.46 -4.68
C VAL A 48 -6.18 16.63 -5.34
N TYR A 49 -5.02 17.03 -4.80
CA TYR A 49 -4.24 18.15 -5.34
C TYR A 49 -3.09 17.72 -6.26
N ASP A 50 -2.68 16.45 -6.19
CA ASP A 50 -1.72 15.84 -7.12
C ASP A 50 -2.29 14.52 -7.63
N ARG A 51 -2.51 14.43 -8.94
CA ARG A 51 -3.13 13.29 -9.60
C ARG A 51 -2.12 12.37 -10.29
N GLU A 52 -0.87 12.77 -10.38
CA GLU A 52 0.13 12.10 -11.19
C GLU A 52 1.18 11.37 -10.35
N THR A 53 1.58 11.92 -9.22
CA THR A 53 2.63 11.33 -8.39
C THR A 53 2.14 10.07 -7.67
N ARG A 54 2.94 9.01 -7.78
CA ARG A 54 2.72 7.70 -7.13
C ARG A 54 3.99 7.26 -6.42
N HIS A 55 3.90 7.21 -5.11
CA HIS A 55 4.98 6.72 -4.25
C HIS A 55 4.75 5.24 -3.92
N LEU A 56 5.80 4.41 -4.00
CA LEU A 56 5.72 2.97 -3.78
C LEU A 56 5.03 2.60 -2.46
N VAL A 57 5.51 3.18 -1.34
CA VAL A 57 4.97 2.85 -0.01
C VAL A 57 3.50 3.25 0.14
N SER A 58 3.09 4.37 -0.44
CA SER A 58 1.68 4.77 -0.42
C SER A 58 0.81 3.83 -1.26
N SER A 59 1.28 3.46 -2.45
CA SER A 59 0.61 2.47 -3.31
C SER A 59 0.42 1.13 -2.60
N THR A 60 1.46 0.63 -1.94
CA THR A 60 1.39 -0.64 -1.19
C THR A 60 0.45 -0.57 0.02
N ARG A 61 0.40 0.59 0.72
CA ARG A 61 -0.50 0.79 1.85
C ARG A 61 -1.97 0.75 1.42
N PHE A 62 -2.33 1.28 0.27
CA PHE A 62 -3.70 1.15 -0.25
C PHE A 62 -4.06 -0.31 -0.51
N VAL A 63 -3.17 -1.09 -1.12
CA VAL A 63 -3.39 -2.54 -1.31
C VAL A 63 -3.60 -3.24 0.03
N PHE A 64 -2.72 -3.01 1.00
CA PHE A 64 -2.81 -3.57 2.35
C PHE A 64 -4.13 -3.17 3.04
N ASN A 65 -4.47 -1.88 3.04
CA ASN A 65 -5.65 -1.37 3.72
C ASN A 65 -6.94 -1.95 3.12
N TYR A 66 -7.07 -1.98 1.80
CA TYR A 66 -8.28 -2.52 1.17
C TYR A 66 -8.36 -4.05 1.24
N ALA A 67 -7.24 -4.78 1.17
CA ALA A 67 -7.24 -6.21 1.43
C ALA A 67 -7.70 -6.53 2.85
N ASN A 68 -7.23 -5.76 3.84
CA ASN A 68 -7.64 -5.89 5.23
C ASN A 68 -9.11 -5.49 5.43
N ALA A 69 -9.55 -4.37 4.84
CA ALA A 69 -10.95 -3.95 4.88
C ALA A 69 -11.90 -5.02 4.31
N PHE A 70 -11.52 -5.68 3.21
CA PHE A 70 -12.28 -6.81 2.69
C PHE A 70 -12.37 -7.97 3.69
N LEU A 71 -11.25 -8.36 4.28
CA LEU A 71 -11.20 -9.47 5.24
C LEU A 71 -12.03 -9.19 6.50
N GLN A 72 -12.13 -7.94 6.92
CA GLN A 72 -12.91 -7.54 8.09
C GLN A 72 -14.40 -7.35 7.79
N THR A 73 -14.74 -6.76 6.63
CA THR A 73 -16.12 -6.34 6.33
C THR A 73 -16.86 -7.25 5.36
N GLY A 74 -16.13 -8.06 4.57
CA GLY A 74 -16.70 -8.86 3.47
C GLY A 74 -17.16 -8.03 2.25
N ARG A 75 -16.96 -6.71 2.24
CA ARG A 75 -17.37 -5.84 1.12
C ARG A 75 -16.50 -6.10 -0.11
N ALA A 76 -17.10 -6.68 -1.16
CA ALA A 76 -16.36 -7.18 -2.34
C ALA A 76 -15.54 -6.12 -3.07
N HIS A 77 -16.01 -4.86 -3.14
CA HIS A 77 -15.30 -3.79 -3.82
C HIS A 77 -13.91 -3.51 -3.22
N TYR A 78 -13.71 -3.72 -1.92
CA TYR A 78 -12.38 -3.59 -1.31
C TYR A 78 -11.39 -4.63 -1.84
N ARG A 79 -11.86 -5.87 -2.07
CA ARG A 79 -11.03 -6.89 -2.71
C ARG A 79 -10.65 -6.51 -4.13
N ASP A 80 -11.61 -5.98 -4.90
CA ASP A 80 -11.40 -5.55 -6.28
C ASP A 80 -10.41 -4.38 -6.34
N TRP A 81 -10.50 -3.43 -5.41
CA TRP A 81 -9.57 -2.30 -5.30
C TRP A 81 -8.17 -2.75 -4.87
N ALA A 82 -8.07 -3.65 -3.91
CA ALA A 82 -6.77 -4.23 -3.55
C ALA A 82 -6.12 -4.96 -4.73
N ALA A 83 -6.90 -5.73 -5.51
CA ALA A 83 -6.42 -6.39 -6.72
C ALA A 83 -6.00 -5.39 -7.80
N HIS A 84 -6.72 -4.28 -7.96
CA HIS A 84 -6.36 -3.19 -8.86
C HIS A 84 -5.01 -2.56 -8.47
N GLY A 85 -4.83 -2.22 -7.20
CA GLY A 85 -3.57 -1.67 -6.71
C GLY A 85 -2.40 -2.64 -6.82
N LEU A 86 -2.63 -3.95 -6.60
CA LEU A 86 -1.61 -4.98 -6.77
C LEU A 86 -1.12 -5.04 -8.22
N ARG A 87 -2.05 -5.06 -9.19
CA ARG A 87 -1.68 -5.01 -10.63
C ARG A 87 -0.91 -3.74 -10.98
N TYR A 88 -1.31 -2.59 -10.42
CA TYR A 88 -0.57 -1.34 -10.63
C TYR A 88 0.87 -1.42 -10.13
N LEU A 89 1.12 -2.01 -8.97
CA LEU A 89 2.48 -2.25 -8.46
C LEU A 89 3.30 -3.09 -9.44
N GLU A 90 2.74 -4.17 -9.97
CA GLU A 90 3.43 -5.07 -10.90
C GLU A 90 3.71 -4.43 -12.25
N THR A 91 2.77 -3.63 -12.77
CA THR A 91 2.86 -3.09 -14.13
C THR A 91 3.59 -1.75 -14.22
N HIS A 92 3.63 -0.96 -13.13
CA HIS A 92 4.16 0.39 -13.15
C HIS A 92 5.33 0.62 -12.19
N HIS A 93 5.36 -0.05 -11.04
CA HIS A 93 6.48 0.09 -10.10
C HIS A 93 7.54 -0.99 -10.29
N ARG A 94 7.18 -2.21 -10.73
CA ARG A 94 8.14 -3.29 -10.91
C ARG A 94 8.92 -3.12 -12.21
N THR A 95 10.24 -3.27 -12.13
CA THR A 95 11.14 -3.27 -13.29
C THR A 95 11.35 -4.69 -13.83
N ASP A 96 11.89 -4.80 -15.05
CA ASP A 96 12.30 -6.08 -15.64
C ASP A 96 13.38 -6.79 -14.82
N ALA A 97 14.19 -6.03 -14.05
CA ALA A 97 15.18 -6.58 -13.13
C ALA A 97 14.56 -7.10 -11.81
N GLY A 98 13.26 -6.89 -11.59
CA GLY A 98 12.51 -7.42 -10.45
C GLY A 98 12.42 -6.50 -9.24
N HIS A 99 13.12 -5.38 -9.21
CA HIS A 99 12.96 -4.39 -8.13
C HIS A 99 11.79 -3.43 -8.38
N PHE A 100 11.39 -2.70 -7.32
CA PHE A 100 10.33 -1.72 -7.38
C PHE A 100 10.89 -0.31 -7.32
N LEU A 101 10.44 0.53 -8.28
CA LEU A 101 10.73 1.96 -8.36
C LEU A 101 10.13 2.68 -7.15
N TRP A 102 10.88 3.61 -6.58
CA TRP A 102 10.49 4.35 -5.38
C TRP A 102 9.35 5.35 -5.65
N GLN A 103 9.44 6.12 -6.75
CA GLN A 103 8.45 7.14 -7.10
C GLN A 103 8.32 7.32 -8.62
N ARG A 104 7.11 7.61 -9.05
CA ARG A 104 6.76 7.98 -10.42
C ARG A 104 5.86 9.21 -10.44
N THR A 105 5.91 9.98 -11.54
CA THR A 105 4.95 11.04 -11.87
C THR A 105 4.46 10.80 -13.30
N GLY A 106 3.20 10.39 -13.45
CA GLY A 106 2.67 9.90 -14.71
C GLY A 106 3.51 8.73 -15.25
N ASP A 107 4.01 8.86 -16.47
CA ASP A 107 4.88 7.86 -17.11
C ASP A 107 6.37 8.01 -16.76
N GLU A 108 6.75 9.12 -16.11
CA GLU A 108 8.14 9.40 -15.77
C GLU A 108 8.56 8.70 -14.45
N ILE A 109 9.82 8.28 -14.41
CA ILE A 109 10.45 7.73 -13.21
C ILE A 109 11.16 8.86 -12.49
N ASP A 110 10.63 9.35 -11.37
CA ASP A 110 11.27 10.39 -10.56
C ASP A 110 12.41 9.83 -9.72
N ASP A 111 12.18 8.65 -9.15
CA ASP A 111 13.13 7.97 -8.30
C ASP A 111 13.07 6.46 -8.55
N GLY A 112 14.08 5.95 -9.24
CA GLY A 112 14.21 4.55 -9.60
C GLY A 112 14.94 3.69 -8.58
N ARG A 113 15.34 4.25 -7.43
CA ARG A 113 16.15 3.52 -6.44
C ARG A 113 15.42 2.32 -5.87
N ALA A 114 16.16 1.21 -5.77
CA ALA A 114 15.69 0.02 -5.06
C ALA A 114 15.99 0.17 -3.56
N MET A 115 14.93 0.25 -2.75
CA MET A 115 15.05 0.42 -1.31
C MET A 115 14.45 -0.77 -0.57
N ALA A 116 15.18 -1.38 0.38
CA ALA A 116 14.69 -2.49 1.19
C ALA A 116 13.39 -2.14 1.92
N TYR A 117 13.29 -0.90 2.42
CA TYR A 117 12.08 -0.40 3.04
C TYR A 117 10.86 -0.47 2.12
N GLY A 118 10.99 -0.04 0.85
CA GLY A 118 9.92 -0.13 -0.14
C GLY A 118 9.52 -1.57 -0.43
N HIS A 119 10.51 -2.45 -0.63
CA HIS A 119 10.27 -3.87 -0.89
C HIS A 119 9.59 -4.57 0.29
N SER A 120 9.92 -4.22 1.54
CA SER A 120 9.22 -4.75 2.72
C SER A 120 7.72 -4.40 2.72
N PHE A 121 7.36 -3.21 2.24
CA PHE A 121 5.95 -2.82 2.07
C PHE A 121 5.26 -3.55 0.90
N VAL A 122 5.99 -3.90 -0.17
CA VAL A 122 5.45 -4.78 -1.22
C VAL A 122 5.16 -6.17 -0.66
N ILE A 123 6.07 -6.74 0.14
CA ILE A 123 5.86 -8.01 0.84
C ILE A 123 4.62 -7.93 1.75
N LEU A 124 4.47 -6.86 2.53
CA LEU A 124 3.30 -6.65 3.37
C LEU A 124 2.00 -6.61 2.54
N ALA A 125 1.98 -5.82 1.47
CA ALA A 125 0.83 -5.70 0.59
C ALA A 125 0.45 -7.03 -0.07
N ALA A 126 1.45 -7.73 -0.64
CA ALA A 126 1.25 -9.02 -1.29
C ALA A 126 0.78 -10.11 -0.30
N SER A 127 1.30 -10.10 0.94
CA SER A 127 0.86 -11.02 2.00
C SER A 127 -0.62 -10.86 2.32
N TRP A 128 -1.10 -9.63 2.47
CA TRP A 128 -2.51 -9.36 2.76
C TRP A 128 -3.40 -9.60 1.55
N ALA A 129 -2.92 -9.25 0.35
CA ALA A 129 -3.61 -9.56 -0.90
C ALA A 129 -3.78 -11.10 -1.09
N HIS A 130 -2.73 -11.87 -0.77
CA HIS A 130 -2.80 -13.34 -0.78
C HIS A 130 -3.84 -13.87 0.22
N ARG A 131 -3.86 -13.36 1.44
CA ARG A 131 -4.89 -13.71 2.44
C ARG A 131 -6.31 -13.37 1.98
N ALA A 132 -6.48 -12.30 1.21
CA ALA A 132 -7.74 -11.90 0.60
C ALA A 132 -8.11 -12.73 -0.65
N GLY A 133 -7.29 -13.71 -1.04
CA GLY A 133 -7.51 -14.58 -2.19
C GLY A 133 -7.36 -13.86 -3.53
N ILE A 134 -6.49 -12.83 -3.60
CA ILE A 134 -6.20 -12.11 -4.84
C ILE A 134 -5.19 -12.90 -5.66
N GLU A 135 -5.52 -13.14 -6.91
CA GLU A 135 -4.67 -13.84 -7.88
C GLU A 135 -3.34 -13.11 -8.12
N GLY A 136 -2.25 -13.85 -8.30
CA GLY A 136 -0.90 -13.31 -8.50
C GLY A 136 -0.19 -12.87 -7.21
N ALA A 137 -0.92 -12.64 -6.11
CA ALA A 137 -0.34 -12.12 -4.88
C ALA A 137 0.72 -13.04 -4.25
N ALA A 138 0.54 -14.37 -4.36
CA ALA A 138 1.53 -15.33 -3.85
C ALA A 138 2.84 -15.29 -4.65
N ASP A 139 2.75 -15.17 -5.96
CA ASP A 139 3.91 -15.11 -6.85
C ASP A 139 4.68 -13.80 -6.66
N LEU A 140 3.93 -12.69 -6.50
CA LEU A 140 4.52 -11.39 -6.19
C LEU A 140 5.25 -11.42 -4.83
N LEU A 141 4.63 -12.03 -3.82
CA LEU A 141 5.23 -12.18 -2.49
C LEU A 141 6.54 -12.98 -2.56
N ALA A 142 6.52 -14.17 -3.20
CA ALA A 142 7.68 -15.02 -3.34
C ALA A 142 8.81 -14.32 -4.13
N GLY A 143 8.49 -13.75 -5.29
CA GLY A 143 9.49 -13.08 -6.11
C GLY A 143 10.09 -11.83 -5.44
N THR A 144 9.30 -11.09 -4.65
CA THR A 144 9.82 -9.95 -3.89
C THR A 144 10.71 -10.41 -2.73
N TRP A 145 10.34 -11.49 -2.06
CA TRP A 145 11.16 -12.08 -1.01
C TRP A 145 12.51 -12.57 -1.57
N ASP A 146 12.50 -13.31 -2.67
CA ASP A 146 13.72 -13.79 -3.33
C ASP A 146 14.63 -12.64 -3.77
N TYR A 147 14.03 -11.54 -4.25
CA TYR A 147 14.78 -10.33 -4.59
C TYR A 147 15.42 -9.71 -3.33
N MET A 148 14.68 -9.60 -2.23
CA MET A 148 15.20 -9.09 -0.95
C MET A 148 16.39 -9.91 -0.45
N GLU A 149 16.26 -11.25 -0.43
CA GLU A 149 17.31 -12.16 0.02
C GLU A 149 18.57 -12.09 -0.86
N SER A 150 18.38 -11.97 -2.18
CA SER A 150 19.50 -12.04 -3.11
C SER A 150 20.24 -10.71 -3.30
N HIS A 151 19.59 -9.56 -3.03
CA HIS A 151 20.16 -8.24 -3.32
C HIS A 151 20.38 -7.37 -2.09
N PHE A 152 19.53 -7.47 -1.07
CA PHE A 152 19.64 -6.62 0.13
C PHE A 152 20.25 -7.32 1.33
N PHE A 153 20.16 -8.65 1.40
CA PHE A 153 20.70 -9.37 2.55
C PHE A 153 22.23 -9.41 2.51
N GLU A 154 22.85 -8.95 3.59
CA GLU A 154 24.30 -8.98 3.80
C GLU A 154 24.66 -10.06 4.82
N PRO A 155 25.10 -11.25 4.40
CA PRO A 155 25.42 -12.35 5.31
C PRO A 155 26.47 -12.01 6.35
N ALA A 156 27.44 -11.16 6.02
CA ALA A 156 28.51 -10.75 6.92
C ALA A 156 28.00 -9.97 8.13
N HIS A 157 26.86 -9.29 7.99
CA HIS A 157 26.24 -8.47 9.03
C HIS A 157 24.93 -9.07 9.57
N THR A 158 24.44 -10.14 8.94
CA THR A 158 23.12 -10.74 9.23
C THR A 158 22.02 -9.66 9.22
N ALA A 159 22.06 -8.78 8.22
CA ALA A 159 21.19 -7.62 8.09
C ALA A 159 20.89 -7.33 6.62
N TYR A 160 19.90 -6.48 6.37
CA TYR A 160 19.58 -6.00 5.03
C TYR A 160 20.16 -4.60 4.82
N ALA A 161 20.84 -4.39 3.68
CA ALA A 161 21.19 -3.05 3.24
C ALA A 161 19.92 -2.23 3.00
N CYS A 162 19.94 -0.94 3.36
CA CYS A 162 18.76 -0.10 3.19
C CYS A 162 18.53 0.27 1.71
N LEU A 163 19.62 0.48 0.96
CA LEU A 163 19.61 1.00 -0.41
C LEU A 163 20.66 0.26 -1.25
N LEU A 164 20.28 -0.12 -2.46
CA LEU A 164 21.22 -0.58 -3.50
C LEU A 164 21.69 0.62 -4.33
N TYR A 165 23.00 0.75 -4.54
CA TYR A 165 23.66 1.76 -5.36
C TYR A 165 24.02 1.19 -6.72
#